data_ffb25d6f12abcb4368063a4e945bd67e
#
_entry.id   ffb25d6f12abcb4368063a4e945bd67e
#
_cell.length_a   1.000
_cell.length_b   1.000
_cell.length_c   1.000
_cell.angle_alpha   90.00
_cell.angle_beta   90.00
_cell.angle_gamma   90.00
#
_symmetry.space_group_name_H-M   'P 1'
#
loop_
_entity.id
_entity.type
_entity.pdbx_description
1 polymer ?
#
loop_
_entity_poly.entity_id
_entity_poly.type
_entity_poly.pdbx_seq_one_letter_code
_entity_poly.pdbx_strand_id
1 'polypeptide(L)'
;MRAPWFPCLVLATLLSHAVLAGVRTLISYRALALGGDAVTVGLVTGAFALLPLVVALHIGRAVDRGGGVLVVRLGLILTVAAVLVAAASPSAGFLIGASAVLGLGQILHTVACQSLIPLWSPPEKVDDRFGQLTLGVSAGQLVGFPVAGSVATLTNAGATTGEQVATTPALLVMAGLAALAVPLAFWFVPAERIRVSRADASAVRQSTLAILGTRGMKPAVYSSLTVLTGMDLLMAYLPLLGQSMGLGVGAVTMLLTARSVASVVSRAAMPLLLRAVPRRVLLVSATLASGAPMALVPLTTDIVLLTVMMLVVGFFWGLGQPLTMSWVTTVADPHNRAAALSVRLAGNRIGQVVVPLAAGGLAGITGAGAIFHAGGLLLLSSALCTLVSTREPPAEPGRVAPSRHGVHPTDVTSRRTRRRPAGR
;
A
#
# COMPACT_ATOMS: atom_id res chain seq x y z
N MET A 1 -2.10 -35.10 1.28
CA MET A 1 -1.28 -33.95 1.68
C MET A 1 -2.17 -32.70 1.53
N ARG A 2 -2.47 -31.99 2.62
CA ARG A 2 -3.25 -30.73 2.57
C ARG A 2 -2.38 -29.68 1.89
N ALA A 3 -2.84 -29.11 0.77
CA ALA A 3 -2.11 -28.06 0.09
C ALA A 3 -1.83 -26.90 1.05
N PRO A 4 -0.61 -26.34 1.09
CA PRO A 4 -0.23 -25.27 2.00
C PRO A 4 -0.89 -23.96 1.54
N TRP A 5 -2.09 -23.68 2.02
CA TRP A 5 -2.89 -22.52 1.64
C TRP A 5 -2.13 -21.20 1.77
N PHE A 6 -1.32 -21.04 2.83
CA PHE A 6 -0.64 -19.80 3.12
C PHE A 6 0.50 -19.47 2.14
N PRO A 7 1.43 -20.38 1.79
CA PRO A 7 2.38 -20.15 0.71
C PRO A 7 1.72 -19.82 -0.63
N CYS A 8 0.62 -20.50 -0.98
CA CYS A 8 -0.13 -20.18 -2.20
C CYS A 8 -0.71 -18.77 -2.16
N LEU A 9 -1.23 -18.33 -1.00
CA LEU A 9 -1.74 -16.97 -0.79
C LEU A 9 -0.62 -15.93 -0.92
N VAL A 10 0.55 -16.17 -0.32
CA VAL A 10 1.70 -15.26 -0.42
C VAL A 10 2.20 -15.18 -1.87
N LEU A 11 2.30 -16.31 -2.57
CA LEU A 11 2.73 -16.34 -3.98
C LEU A 11 1.71 -15.65 -4.90
N ALA A 12 0.42 -15.89 -4.71
CA ALA A 12 -0.63 -15.18 -5.45
C ALA A 12 -0.58 -13.67 -5.20
N THR A 13 -0.28 -13.26 -3.96
CA THR A 13 -0.11 -11.83 -3.61
C THR A 13 1.13 -11.23 -4.25
N LEU A 14 2.25 -11.96 -4.28
CA LEU A 14 3.46 -11.54 -4.98
C LEU A 14 3.18 -11.31 -6.46
N LEU A 15 2.58 -12.29 -7.15
CA LEU A 15 2.24 -12.18 -8.57
C LEU A 15 1.26 -11.03 -8.84
N SER A 16 0.21 -10.90 -8.04
CA SER A 16 -0.77 -9.82 -8.17
C SER A 16 -0.13 -8.43 -8.01
N HIS A 17 0.81 -8.26 -7.09
CA HIS A 17 1.50 -6.99 -6.89
C HIS A 17 2.59 -6.73 -7.92
N ALA A 18 3.21 -7.77 -8.48
CA ALA A 18 4.09 -7.63 -9.64
C ALA A 18 3.32 -7.11 -10.85
N VAL A 19 2.17 -7.72 -11.13
CA VAL A 19 1.26 -7.25 -12.18
C VAL A 19 0.82 -5.82 -11.94
N LEU A 20 0.37 -5.49 -10.73
CA LEU A 20 -0.08 -4.14 -10.39
C LEU A 20 1.02 -3.09 -10.63
N ALA A 21 2.25 -3.37 -10.20
CA ALA A 21 3.37 -2.45 -10.36
C ALA A 21 3.71 -2.20 -11.84
N GLY A 22 3.84 -3.27 -12.62
CA GLY A 22 4.15 -3.15 -14.06
C GLY A 22 3.01 -2.54 -14.85
N VAL A 23 1.78 -3.03 -14.65
CA VAL A 23 0.61 -2.59 -15.41
C VAL A 23 0.27 -1.12 -15.18
N ARG A 24 0.35 -0.62 -13.95
CA ARG A 24 0.07 0.81 -13.67
C ARG A 24 0.99 1.75 -14.44
N THR A 25 2.27 1.37 -14.59
CA THR A 25 3.23 2.13 -15.39
C THR A 25 2.93 2.00 -16.89
N LEU A 26 2.66 0.77 -17.37
CA LEU A 26 2.34 0.51 -18.78
C LEU A 26 1.03 1.15 -19.23
N ILE A 27 0.02 1.22 -18.36
CA ILE A 27 -1.26 1.90 -18.65
C ILE A 27 -1.04 3.40 -18.89
N SER A 28 -0.14 4.05 -18.15
CA SER A 28 0.22 5.46 -18.42
C SER A 28 0.86 5.63 -19.79
N TYR A 29 1.82 4.78 -20.16
CA TYR A 29 2.38 4.76 -21.50
C TYR A 29 1.34 4.44 -22.59
N ARG A 30 0.41 3.52 -22.31
CA ARG A 30 -0.69 3.20 -23.23
C ARG A 30 -1.62 4.39 -23.43
N ALA A 31 -1.95 5.13 -22.36
CA ALA A 31 -2.76 6.34 -22.44
C ALA A 31 -2.10 7.38 -23.38
N LEU A 32 -0.78 7.58 -23.21
CA LEU A 32 -0.01 8.49 -24.06
C LEU A 32 0.08 7.99 -25.51
N ALA A 33 0.28 6.68 -25.74
CA ALA A 33 0.30 6.07 -27.07
C ALA A 33 -1.06 6.16 -27.80
N LEU A 34 -2.17 6.28 -27.08
CA LEU A 34 -3.50 6.54 -27.63
C LEU A 34 -3.79 8.04 -27.87
N GLY A 35 -2.78 8.90 -27.80
CA GLY A 35 -2.92 10.34 -27.98
C GLY A 35 -3.46 11.07 -26.75
N GLY A 36 -3.49 10.41 -25.58
CA GLY A 36 -3.89 11.02 -24.34
C GLY A 36 -2.83 11.97 -23.80
N ASP A 37 -3.26 12.88 -22.95
CA ASP A 37 -2.47 13.90 -22.29
C ASP A 37 -2.37 13.63 -20.76
N ALA A 38 -1.86 14.59 -20.02
CA ALA A 38 -1.79 14.53 -18.56
C ALA A 38 -3.17 14.36 -17.88
N VAL A 39 -4.23 14.94 -18.46
CA VAL A 39 -5.60 14.78 -17.96
C VAL A 39 -6.06 13.34 -18.12
N THR A 40 -5.78 12.75 -19.26
CA THR A 40 -6.08 11.34 -19.56
C THR A 40 -5.35 10.40 -18.59
N VAL A 41 -4.07 10.64 -18.29
CA VAL A 41 -3.32 9.87 -17.28
C VAL A 41 -3.95 10.05 -15.90
N GLY A 42 -4.40 11.24 -15.55
CA GLY A 42 -5.12 11.54 -14.32
C GLY A 42 -6.44 10.78 -14.19
N LEU A 43 -7.24 10.78 -15.25
CA LEU A 43 -8.50 10.04 -15.32
C LEU A 43 -8.29 8.53 -15.16
N VAL A 44 -7.35 7.96 -15.88
CA VAL A 44 -7.00 6.53 -15.78
C VAL A 44 -6.53 6.17 -14.38
N THR A 45 -5.69 7.02 -13.77
CA THR A 45 -5.17 6.80 -12.41
C THR A 45 -6.25 6.97 -11.35
N GLY A 46 -7.09 7.97 -11.46
CA GLY A 46 -8.23 8.20 -10.55
C GLY A 46 -9.28 7.08 -10.64
N ALA A 47 -9.56 6.59 -11.85
CA ALA A 47 -10.49 5.49 -12.08
C ALA A 47 -10.10 4.21 -11.33
N PHE A 48 -8.79 3.94 -11.20
CA PHE A 48 -8.29 2.81 -10.42
C PHE A 48 -8.79 2.79 -8.97
N ALA A 49 -8.97 3.94 -8.34
CA ALA A 49 -9.42 4.03 -6.95
C ALA A 49 -10.95 4.20 -6.81
N LEU A 50 -11.66 4.48 -7.90
CA LEU A 50 -13.08 4.82 -7.87
C LEU A 50 -13.97 3.65 -7.43
N LEU A 51 -13.88 2.50 -8.11
CA LEU A 51 -14.63 1.30 -7.71
C LEU A 51 -14.27 0.79 -6.32
N PRO A 52 -12.97 0.70 -5.95
CA PRO A 52 -12.56 0.39 -4.58
C PRO A 52 -13.18 1.28 -3.52
N LEU A 53 -13.33 2.58 -3.76
CA LEU A 53 -13.94 3.53 -2.82
C LEU A 53 -15.39 3.13 -2.48
N VAL A 54 -16.15 2.72 -3.49
CA VAL A 54 -17.58 2.37 -3.35
C VAL A 54 -17.75 0.97 -2.74
N VAL A 55 -16.93 0.02 -3.14
CA VAL A 55 -17.18 -1.42 -2.88
C VAL A 55 -16.45 -1.93 -1.63
N ALA A 56 -15.44 -1.22 -1.11
CA ALA A 56 -14.59 -1.69 -0.01
C ALA A 56 -15.36 -2.20 1.23
N LEU A 57 -16.43 -1.50 1.63
CA LEU A 57 -17.26 -1.90 2.78
C LEU A 57 -18.06 -3.18 2.52
N HIS A 58 -18.47 -3.42 1.28
CA HIS A 58 -19.24 -4.61 0.90
C HIS A 58 -18.36 -5.85 0.82
N ILE A 59 -17.09 -5.68 0.43
CA ILE A 59 -16.11 -6.79 0.34
C ILE A 59 -15.88 -7.40 1.73
N GLY A 60 -15.64 -6.58 2.75
CA GLY A 60 -15.45 -7.07 4.11
C GLY A 60 -16.62 -7.95 4.58
N ARG A 61 -17.86 -7.49 4.35
CA ARG A 61 -19.07 -8.25 4.70
C ARG A 61 -19.19 -9.59 3.93
N ALA A 62 -18.77 -9.62 2.67
CA ALA A 62 -18.78 -10.85 1.86
C ALA A 62 -17.77 -11.87 2.40
N VAL A 63 -16.58 -11.42 2.80
CA VAL A 63 -15.55 -12.27 3.40
C VAL A 63 -16.00 -12.81 4.76
N ASP A 64 -16.58 -11.97 5.63
CA ASP A 64 -17.10 -12.35 6.94
C ASP A 64 -18.20 -13.41 6.87
N ARG A 65 -18.98 -13.42 5.77
CA ARG A 65 -20.00 -14.45 5.50
C ARG A 65 -19.43 -15.77 4.98
N GLY A 66 -18.11 -15.90 4.89
CA GLY A 66 -17.43 -17.13 4.43
C GLY A 66 -17.07 -17.12 2.95
N GLY A 67 -17.30 -16.02 2.23
CA GLY A 67 -16.99 -15.87 0.80
C GLY A 67 -15.52 -15.52 0.48
N GLY A 68 -14.60 -15.53 1.45
CA GLY A 68 -13.24 -15.02 1.29
C GLY A 68 -12.47 -15.62 0.11
N VAL A 69 -12.54 -16.94 -0.09
CA VAL A 69 -11.86 -17.61 -1.22
C VAL A 69 -12.45 -17.19 -2.56
N LEU A 70 -13.79 -17.10 -2.63
CA LEU A 70 -14.47 -16.64 -3.86
C LEU A 70 -14.07 -15.20 -4.19
N VAL A 71 -13.99 -14.33 -3.19
CA VAL A 71 -13.56 -12.94 -3.35
C VAL A 71 -12.13 -12.85 -3.88
N VAL A 72 -11.18 -13.68 -3.37
CA VAL A 72 -9.82 -13.78 -3.91
C VAL A 72 -9.83 -14.19 -5.38
N ARG A 73 -10.58 -15.26 -5.72
CA ARG A 73 -10.67 -15.77 -7.10
C ARG A 73 -11.22 -14.71 -8.04
N LEU A 74 -12.33 -14.05 -7.67
CA LEU A 74 -12.91 -12.97 -8.46
C LEU A 74 -11.93 -11.81 -8.64
N GLY A 75 -11.20 -11.44 -7.58
CA GLY A 75 -10.19 -10.39 -7.65
C GLY A 75 -9.09 -10.68 -8.67
N LEU A 76 -8.56 -11.92 -8.66
CA LEU A 76 -7.52 -12.34 -9.60
C LEU A 76 -8.04 -12.44 -11.04
N ILE A 77 -9.24 -13.01 -11.24
CA ILE A 77 -9.87 -13.11 -12.57
C ILE A 77 -10.13 -11.71 -13.16
N LEU A 78 -10.68 -10.80 -12.36
CA LEU A 78 -10.90 -9.41 -12.77
C LEU A 78 -9.58 -8.69 -13.11
N THR A 79 -8.51 -8.99 -12.37
CA THR A 79 -7.17 -8.45 -12.69
C THR A 79 -6.70 -8.92 -14.06
N VAL A 80 -6.83 -10.23 -14.39
CA VAL A 80 -6.50 -10.76 -15.72
C VAL A 80 -7.33 -10.08 -16.81
N ALA A 81 -8.65 -10.03 -16.62
CA ALA A 81 -9.57 -9.41 -17.59
C ALA A 81 -9.22 -7.93 -17.82
N ALA A 82 -8.96 -7.18 -16.74
CA ALA A 82 -8.60 -5.77 -16.83
C ALA A 82 -7.31 -5.53 -17.61
N VAL A 83 -6.28 -6.38 -17.40
CA VAL A 83 -5.01 -6.26 -18.12
C VAL A 83 -5.16 -6.60 -19.59
N LEU A 84 -5.95 -7.64 -19.93
CA LEU A 84 -6.27 -7.98 -21.34
C LEU A 84 -7.04 -6.87 -22.02
N VAL A 85 -8.05 -6.30 -21.35
CA VAL A 85 -8.80 -5.14 -21.88
C VAL A 85 -7.86 -3.94 -22.05
N ALA A 86 -6.94 -3.68 -21.12
CA ALA A 86 -5.95 -2.60 -21.26
C ALA A 86 -5.02 -2.83 -22.45
N ALA A 87 -4.57 -4.08 -22.69
CA ALA A 87 -3.73 -4.43 -23.83
C ALA A 87 -4.45 -4.24 -25.18
N ALA A 88 -5.75 -4.56 -25.23
CA ALA A 88 -6.58 -4.45 -26.42
C ALA A 88 -7.27 -3.10 -26.57
N SER A 89 -7.10 -2.16 -25.63
CA SER A 89 -7.84 -0.89 -25.60
C SER A 89 -7.62 -0.05 -26.86
N PRO A 90 -8.69 0.27 -27.62
CA PRO A 90 -8.61 1.11 -28.82
C PRO A 90 -8.67 2.60 -28.51
N SER A 91 -9.09 2.98 -27.29
CA SER A 91 -9.24 4.38 -26.89
C SER A 91 -9.01 4.58 -25.40
N ALA A 92 -8.81 5.83 -24.98
CA ALA A 92 -8.65 6.23 -23.60
C ALA A 92 -9.86 5.84 -22.72
N GLY A 93 -11.08 5.87 -23.24
CA GLY A 93 -12.29 5.48 -22.53
C GLY A 93 -12.26 4.01 -22.09
N PHE A 94 -11.87 3.10 -22.99
CA PHE A 94 -11.68 1.67 -22.64
C PHE A 94 -10.59 1.49 -21.59
N LEU A 95 -9.50 2.26 -21.69
CA LEU A 95 -8.39 2.20 -20.75
C LEU A 95 -8.78 2.68 -19.34
N ILE A 96 -9.60 3.73 -19.25
CA ILE A 96 -10.21 4.21 -18.00
C ILE A 96 -11.07 3.10 -17.36
N GLY A 97 -11.92 2.45 -18.15
CA GLY A 97 -12.72 1.31 -17.70
C GLY A 97 -11.87 0.12 -17.23
N ALA A 98 -10.84 -0.24 -17.99
CA ALA A 98 -9.89 -1.29 -17.62
C ALA A 98 -9.17 -0.96 -16.29
N SER A 99 -8.76 0.29 -16.09
CA SER A 99 -8.12 0.75 -14.86
C SER A 99 -9.07 0.65 -13.65
N ALA A 100 -10.34 1.01 -13.81
CA ALA A 100 -11.34 0.86 -12.76
C ALA A 100 -11.55 -0.61 -12.36
N VAL A 101 -11.64 -1.51 -13.33
CA VAL A 101 -11.76 -2.97 -13.10
C VAL A 101 -10.50 -3.53 -12.46
N LEU A 102 -9.31 -3.07 -12.89
CA LEU A 102 -8.02 -3.43 -12.26
C LEU A 102 -8.01 -3.06 -10.77
N GLY A 103 -8.46 -1.85 -10.45
CA GLY A 103 -8.57 -1.40 -9.06
C GLY A 103 -9.56 -2.25 -8.24
N LEU A 104 -10.71 -2.61 -8.83
CA LEU A 104 -11.67 -3.51 -8.20
C LEU A 104 -11.06 -4.89 -7.95
N GLY A 105 -10.40 -5.49 -8.93
CA GLY A 105 -9.69 -6.78 -8.78
C GLY A 105 -8.66 -6.72 -7.66
N GLN A 106 -7.89 -5.66 -7.61
CA GLN A 106 -6.87 -5.46 -6.58
C GLN A 106 -7.43 -5.33 -5.16
N ILE A 107 -8.50 -4.57 -4.96
CA ILE A 107 -9.09 -4.41 -3.62
C ILE A 107 -9.77 -5.70 -3.15
N LEU A 108 -10.45 -6.43 -4.03
CA LEU A 108 -11.02 -7.75 -3.75
C LEU A 108 -9.93 -8.71 -3.26
N HIS A 109 -8.84 -8.83 -4.01
CA HIS A 109 -7.71 -9.69 -3.65
C HIS A 109 -7.09 -9.27 -2.30
N THR A 110 -6.75 -8.00 -2.15
CA THR A 110 -6.03 -7.49 -0.96
C THR A 110 -6.85 -7.64 0.32
N VAL A 111 -8.11 -7.22 0.32
CA VAL A 111 -8.97 -7.29 1.51
C VAL A 111 -9.25 -8.74 1.88
N ALA A 112 -9.54 -9.61 0.90
CA ALA A 112 -9.79 -11.01 1.18
C ALA A 112 -8.55 -11.72 1.73
N CYS A 113 -7.36 -11.52 1.14
CA CYS A 113 -6.11 -12.11 1.65
C CYS A 113 -5.80 -11.68 3.08
N GLN A 114 -5.96 -10.39 3.39
CA GLN A 114 -5.75 -9.87 4.74
C GLN A 114 -6.78 -10.41 5.74
N SER A 115 -8.02 -10.62 5.33
CA SER A 115 -9.07 -11.18 6.19
C SER A 115 -8.92 -12.68 6.42
N LEU A 116 -8.41 -13.44 5.44
CA LEU A 116 -8.19 -14.89 5.57
C LEU A 116 -7.08 -15.23 6.57
N ILE A 117 -6.09 -14.36 6.76
CA ILE A 117 -4.98 -14.62 7.70
C ILE A 117 -5.48 -14.85 9.13
N PRO A 118 -6.21 -13.93 9.77
CA PRO A 118 -6.68 -14.16 11.13
C PRO A 118 -7.76 -15.25 11.21
N LEU A 119 -8.54 -15.48 10.13
CA LEU A 119 -9.55 -16.53 10.08
C LEU A 119 -8.98 -17.95 10.04
N TRP A 120 -7.77 -18.11 9.46
CA TRP A 120 -7.18 -19.42 9.21
C TRP A 120 -5.82 -19.63 9.91
N SER A 121 -5.43 -18.69 10.77
CA SER A 121 -4.17 -18.76 11.50
C SER A 121 -4.41 -18.97 12.99
N PRO A 122 -3.57 -19.74 13.67
CA PRO A 122 -3.47 -19.68 15.11
C PRO A 122 -3.07 -18.27 15.55
N PRO A 123 -3.59 -17.77 16.70
CA PRO A 123 -3.32 -16.39 17.15
C PRO A 123 -1.83 -16.02 17.19
N GLU A 124 -0.98 -16.97 17.59
CA GLU A 124 0.47 -16.78 17.76
C GLU A 124 1.21 -16.59 16.41
N LYS A 125 0.58 -16.98 15.28
CA LYS A 125 1.18 -16.90 13.93
C LYS A 125 0.60 -15.77 13.08
N VAL A 126 -0.38 -15.02 13.57
CA VAL A 126 -1.07 -14.00 12.78
C VAL A 126 -0.10 -12.89 12.36
N ASP A 127 0.68 -12.36 13.31
CA ASP A 127 1.61 -11.27 13.04
C ASP A 127 2.73 -11.69 12.08
N ASP A 128 3.30 -12.89 12.27
CA ASP A 128 4.31 -13.43 11.37
C ASP A 128 3.76 -13.60 9.94
N ARG A 129 2.53 -14.10 9.79
CA ARG A 129 1.87 -14.26 8.49
C ARG A 129 1.54 -12.94 7.81
N PHE A 130 1.16 -11.90 8.55
CA PHE A 130 1.03 -10.55 8.01
C PHE A 130 2.38 -10.00 7.54
N GLY A 131 3.45 -10.26 8.28
CA GLY A 131 4.81 -9.91 7.88
C GLY A 131 5.19 -10.57 6.54
N GLN A 132 4.97 -11.89 6.40
CA GLN A 132 5.25 -12.62 5.19
C GLN A 132 4.37 -12.17 4.00
N LEU A 133 3.09 -11.86 4.24
CA LEU A 133 2.22 -11.28 3.21
C LEU A 133 2.78 -9.94 2.70
N THR A 134 3.23 -9.09 3.61
CA THR A 134 3.81 -7.78 3.28
C THR A 134 5.12 -7.91 2.51
N LEU A 135 5.94 -8.93 2.84
CA LEU A 135 7.12 -9.27 2.05
C LEU A 135 6.73 -9.70 0.63
N GLY A 136 5.66 -10.53 0.48
CA GLY A 136 5.13 -10.91 -0.83
C GLY A 136 4.71 -9.69 -1.66
N VAL A 137 4.01 -8.72 -1.05
CA VAL A 137 3.66 -7.44 -1.68
C VAL A 137 4.90 -6.70 -2.18
N SER A 138 5.91 -6.58 -1.33
CA SER A 138 7.13 -5.82 -1.65
C SER A 138 7.97 -6.51 -2.71
N ALA A 139 8.12 -7.83 -2.63
CA ALA A 139 8.82 -8.63 -3.62
C ALA A 139 8.11 -8.59 -4.98
N GLY A 140 6.77 -8.61 -4.98
CA GLY A 140 5.99 -8.44 -6.20
C GLY A 140 6.28 -7.10 -6.89
N GLN A 141 6.22 -6.00 -6.16
CA GLN A 141 6.54 -4.67 -6.72
C GLN A 141 7.98 -4.61 -7.25
N LEU A 142 8.93 -5.25 -6.54
CA LEU A 142 10.34 -5.30 -6.96
C LEU A 142 10.52 -6.04 -8.29
N VAL A 143 9.76 -7.09 -8.54
CA VAL A 143 9.82 -7.89 -9.79
C VAL A 143 9.01 -7.24 -10.92
N GLY A 144 7.87 -6.64 -10.60
CA GLY A 144 6.92 -6.14 -11.59
C GLY A 144 7.46 -5.03 -12.49
N PHE A 145 8.19 -4.06 -11.93
CA PHE A 145 8.77 -2.97 -12.72
C PHE A 145 9.84 -3.45 -13.70
N PRO A 146 10.86 -4.25 -13.27
CA PRO A 146 11.84 -4.76 -14.20
C PRO A 146 11.24 -5.62 -15.32
N VAL A 147 10.30 -6.52 -15.00
CA VAL A 147 9.67 -7.37 -16.01
C VAL A 147 8.92 -6.53 -17.03
N ALA A 148 8.07 -5.60 -16.58
CA ALA A 148 7.34 -4.71 -17.47
C ALA A 148 8.29 -3.84 -18.32
N GLY A 149 9.33 -3.29 -17.70
CA GLY A 149 10.32 -2.44 -18.34
C GLY A 149 11.18 -3.18 -19.34
N SER A 150 11.67 -4.38 -19.01
CA SER A 150 12.51 -5.18 -19.91
C SER A 150 11.75 -5.56 -21.18
N VAL A 151 10.50 -6.06 -21.02
CA VAL A 151 9.67 -6.41 -22.19
C VAL A 151 9.37 -5.16 -23.03
N ALA A 152 8.97 -4.07 -22.40
CA ALA A 152 8.70 -2.82 -23.13
C ALA A 152 9.95 -2.28 -23.82
N THR A 153 11.15 -2.36 -23.23
CA THR A 153 12.41 -1.94 -23.85
C THR A 153 12.78 -2.81 -25.03
N LEU A 154 12.66 -4.14 -24.88
CA LEU A 154 12.97 -5.09 -25.97
C LEU A 154 12.03 -4.91 -27.16
N THR A 155 10.74 -4.67 -26.91
CA THR A 155 9.75 -4.48 -27.99
C THR A 155 9.86 -3.11 -28.69
N ASN A 156 10.50 -2.14 -28.04
CA ASN A 156 10.76 -0.82 -28.60
C ASN A 156 12.25 -0.61 -28.98
N ALA A 157 13.05 -1.69 -29.01
CA ALA A 157 14.44 -1.64 -29.45
C ALA A 157 14.51 -1.26 -30.96
N GLY A 158 15.02 -0.09 -31.23
CA GLY A 158 15.06 0.48 -32.59
C GLY A 158 14.02 1.55 -32.89
N ALA A 159 13.08 1.82 -31.96
CA ALA A 159 12.17 2.95 -32.05
C ALA A 159 12.98 4.28 -31.94
N THR A 160 12.66 5.23 -32.78
CA THR A 160 13.29 6.56 -32.76
C THR A 160 12.72 7.40 -31.61
N THR A 161 13.49 8.43 -31.21
CA THR A 161 13.04 9.36 -30.16
C THR A 161 11.77 10.08 -30.65
N GLY A 162 10.65 9.90 -29.93
CA GLY A 162 9.35 10.49 -30.30
C GLY A 162 8.32 9.48 -30.82
N GLU A 163 8.71 8.25 -31.13
CA GLU A 163 7.75 7.20 -31.49
C GLU A 163 6.93 6.75 -30.28
N GLN A 164 5.67 6.38 -30.53
CA GLN A 164 4.78 5.88 -29.49
C GLN A 164 5.25 4.52 -28.96
N VAL A 165 5.33 4.40 -27.64
CA VAL A 165 5.78 3.17 -26.99
C VAL A 165 4.77 2.03 -27.23
N ALA A 166 5.20 0.96 -27.90
CA ALA A 166 4.43 -0.25 -28.07
C ALA A 166 4.29 -0.97 -26.69
N THR A 167 3.13 -0.86 -26.09
CA THR A 167 2.88 -1.38 -24.73
C THR A 167 2.17 -2.74 -24.73
N THR A 168 1.54 -3.12 -25.84
CA THR A 168 0.71 -4.35 -25.94
C THR A 168 1.48 -5.62 -25.56
N PRO A 169 2.71 -5.89 -26.07
CA PRO A 169 3.44 -7.11 -25.68
C PRO A 169 3.75 -7.17 -24.18
N ALA A 170 4.16 -6.04 -23.60
CA ALA A 170 4.45 -5.97 -22.17
C ALA A 170 3.17 -6.18 -21.32
N LEU A 171 2.02 -5.62 -21.72
CA LEU A 171 0.73 -5.86 -21.06
C LEU A 171 0.29 -7.32 -21.19
N LEU A 172 0.51 -7.99 -22.34
CA LEU A 172 0.22 -9.41 -22.51
C LEU A 172 1.08 -10.30 -21.60
N VAL A 173 2.37 -9.98 -21.44
CA VAL A 173 3.24 -10.68 -20.48
C VAL A 173 2.72 -10.47 -19.05
N MET A 174 2.29 -9.26 -18.69
CA MET A 174 1.67 -8.99 -17.39
C MET A 174 0.34 -9.75 -17.21
N ALA A 175 -0.46 -9.90 -18.27
CA ALA A 175 -1.69 -10.71 -18.24
C ALA A 175 -1.38 -12.19 -18.01
N GLY A 176 -0.34 -12.73 -18.67
CA GLY A 176 0.16 -14.08 -18.42
C GLY A 176 0.61 -14.28 -16.96
N LEU A 177 1.33 -13.32 -16.41
CA LEU A 177 1.77 -13.32 -15.01
C LEU A 177 0.56 -13.27 -14.04
N ALA A 178 -0.47 -12.47 -14.38
CA ALA A 178 -1.72 -12.43 -13.62
C ALA A 178 -2.48 -13.75 -13.70
N ALA A 179 -2.52 -14.38 -14.88
CA ALA A 179 -3.17 -15.67 -15.08
C ALA A 179 -2.51 -16.80 -14.26
N LEU A 180 -1.18 -16.75 -14.05
CA LEU A 180 -0.47 -17.71 -13.19
C LEU A 180 -0.89 -17.61 -11.71
N ALA A 181 -1.40 -16.47 -11.27
CA ALA A 181 -1.90 -16.32 -9.89
C ALA A 181 -3.28 -16.97 -9.69
N VAL A 182 -4.07 -17.14 -10.74
CA VAL A 182 -5.45 -17.67 -10.65
C VAL A 182 -5.49 -19.11 -10.13
N PRO A 183 -4.73 -20.09 -10.69
CA PRO A 183 -4.77 -21.47 -10.20
C PRO A 183 -4.33 -21.61 -8.74
N LEU A 184 -3.43 -20.76 -8.24
CA LEU A 184 -3.02 -20.75 -6.84
C LEU A 184 -4.22 -20.56 -5.89
N ALA A 185 -5.19 -19.74 -6.27
CA ALA A 185 -6.39 -19.50 -5.48
C ALA A 185 -7.37 -20.69 -5.45
N PHE A 186 -7.23 -21.67 -6.36
CA PHE A 186 -8.02 -22.89 -6.32
C PHE A 186 -7.41 -23.94 -5.37
N TRP A 187 -6.14 -23.79 -5.01
CA TRP A 187 -5.47 -24.64 -4.02
C TRP A 187 -5.61 -24.13 -2.58
N PHE A 188 -6.36 -23.03 -2.36
CA PHE A 188 -6.74 -22.59 -1.03
C PHE A 188 -7.76 -23.55 -0.43
N VAL A 189 -7.26 -24.61 0.20
CA VAL A 189 -8.10 -25.52 0.98
C VAL A 189 -8.05 -25.04 2.44
N PRO A 190 -9.20 -24.68 3.03
CA PRO A 190 -9.21 -24.27 4.44
C PRO A 190 -8.75 -25.44 5.31
N ALA A 191 -7.67 -25.25 6.06
CA ALA A 191 -7.49 -25.99 7.28
C ALA A 191 -8.63 -25.60 8.20
N GLU A 192 -9.26 -26.55 8.90
CA GLU A 192 -10.42 -26.39 9.78
C GLU A 192 -10.89 -24.95 10.00
N ARG A 193 -12.18 -24.69 9.71
CA ARG A 193 -12.80 -23.38 9.98
C ARG A 193 -12.67 -23.10 11.48
N ILE A 194 -11.65 -22.34 11.86
CA ILE A 194 -11.59 -21.75 13.19
C ILE A 194 -12.75 -20.75 13.20
N ARG A 195 -13.84 -21.10 13.86
CA ARG A 195 -14.93 -20.17 14.15
C ARG A 195 -14.34 -19.07 15.02
N VAL A 196 -13.96 -17.95 14.41
CA VAL A 196 -13.72 -16.73 15.17
C VAL A 196 -15.08 -16.37 15.79
N SER A 197 -15.17 -16.50 17.11
CA SER A 197 -16.28 -15.97 17.87
C SER A 197 -16.50 -14.53 17.45
N ARG A 198 -17.72 -14.20 17.04
CA ARG A 198 -18.15 -12.82 16.86
C ARG A 198 -17.96 -12.11 18.19
N ALA A 199 -16.80 -11.53 18.40
CA ALA A 199 -16.58 -10.64 19.51
C ALA A 199 -17.52 -9.44 19.32
N ASP A 200 -18.44 -9.32 20.25
CA ASP A 200 -19.35 -8.22 20.56
C ASP A 200 -19.59 -7.17 19.47
N ALA A 201 -20.64 -7.40 18.67
CA ALA A 201 -21.24 -6.40 17.79
C ALA A 201 -21.89 -5.21 18.55
N SER A 202 -21.76 -5.17 19.88
CA SER A 202 -22.40 -4.22 20.80
C SER A 202 -21.53 -3.01 21.18
N ALA A 203 -20.28 -2.92 20.69
CA ALA A 203 -19.49 -1.71 20.91
C ALA A 203 -20.16 -0.52 20.19
N VAL A 204 -20.49 0.52 20.95
CA VAL A 204 -21.05 1.78 20.47
C VAL A 204 -20.12 2.31 19.35
N ARG A 205 -20.56 2.17 18.10
CA ARG A 205 -19.82 2.65 16.93
C ARG A 205 -19.84 4.18 16.94
N GLN A 206 -18.71 4.78 17.27
CA GLN A 206 -18.56 6.23 17.08
C GLN A 206 -18.78 6.61 15.62
N SER A 207 -19.39 7.76 15.37
CA SER A 207 -19.54 8.28 14.02
C SER A 207 -18.16 8.62 13.42
N THR A 208 -18.04 8.54 12.10
CA THR A 208 -16.82 8.92 11.36
C THR A 208 -16.33 10.33 11.72
N LEU A 209 -17.26 11.27 11.94
CA LEU A 209 -16.95 12.63 12.32
C LEU A 209 -16.37 12.73 13.75
N ALA A 210 -16.90 11.93 14.70
CA ALA A 210 -16.36 11.86 16.04
C ALA A 210 -14.93 11.31 16.06
N ILE A 211 -14.66 10.28 15.27
CA ILE A 211 -13.29 9.72 15.10
C ILE A 211 -12.34 10.76 14.51
N LEU A 212 -12.74 11.48 13.46
CA LEU A 212 -11.94 12.56 12.90
C LEU A 212 -11.75 13.74 13.85
N GLY A 213 -12.67 13.93 14.81
CA GLY A 213 -12.55 14.93 15.88
C GLY A 213 -11.49 14.59 16.93
N THR A 214 -11.05 13.35 17.02
CA THR A 214 -10.01 12.93 17.97
C THR A 214 -8.69 13.67 17.70
N ARG A 215 -8.08 14.23 18.74
CA ARG A 215 -6.84 15.00 18.63
C ARG A 215 -5.73 14.14 17.99
N GLY A 216 -5.12 14.65 16.92
CA GLY A 216 -4.08 13.95 16.16
C GLY A 216 -4.60 13.01 15.06
N MET A 217 -5.91 12.74 14.95
CA MET A 217 -6.47 11.86 13.92
C MET A 217 -6.41 12.49 12.53
N LYS A 218 -6.83 13.75 12.39
CA LYS A 218 -6.79 14.46 11.10
C LYS A 218 -5.38 14.50 10.50
N PRO A 219 -4.32 14.91 11.23
CA PRO A 219 -2.95 14.86 10.73
C PRO A 219 -2.46 13.45 10.37
N ALA A 220 -2.84 12.44 11.16
CA ALA A 220 -2.44 11.06 10.88
C ALA A 220 -3.08 10.53 9.58
N VAL A 221 -4.36 10.82 9.36
CA VAL A 221 -5.08 10.47 8.12
C VAL A 221 -4.50 11.25 6.95
N TYR A 222 -4.25 12.55 7.11
CA TYR A 222 -3.65 13.41 6.08
C TYR A 222 -2.26 12.91 5.68
N SER A 223 -1.39 12.60 6.64
CA SER A 223 -0.06 12.06 6.36
C SER A 223 -0.12 10.72 5.62
N SER A 224 -1.07 9.85 5.99
CA SER A 224 -1.28 8.58 5.27
C SER A 224 -1.73 8.80 3.83
N LEU A 225 -2.68 9.71 3.62
CA LEU A 225 -3.21 10.06 2.31
C LEU A 225 -2.10 10.63 1.41
N THR A 226 -1.31 11.59 1.91
CA THR A 226 -0.26 12.25 1.12
C THR A 226 0.83 11.30 0.69
N VAL A 227 1.28 10.40 1.58
CA VAL A 227 2.28 9.37 1.23
C VAL A 227 1.74 8.44 0.16
N LEU A 228 0.52 7.91 0.31
CA LEU A 228 -0.04 6.97 -0.67
C LEU A 228 -0.31 7.64 -2.01
N THR A 229 -0.88 8.83 -1.99
CA THR A 229 -1.17 9.60 -3.21
C THR A 229 0.12 10.04 -3.91
N GLY A 230 1.16 10.43 -3.17
CA GLY A 230 2.48 10.73 -3.73
C GLY A 230 3.07 9.52 -4.49
N MET A 231 2.92 8.31 -3.92
CA MET A 231 3.32 7.07 -4.61
C MET A 231 2.57 6.88 -5.93
N ASP A 232 1.25 7.12 -5.92
CA ASP A 232 0.41 6.97 -7.09
C ASP A 232 0.73 8.01 -8.17
N LEU A 233 0.95 9.27 -7.77
CA LEU A 233 1.38 10.33 -8.69
C LEU A 233 2.71 9.99 -9.36
N LEU A 234 3.70 9.55 -8.57
CA LEU A 234 4.99 9.17 -9.12
C LEU A 234 4.86 8.04 -10.14
N MET A 235 4.14 6.98 -9.81
CA MET A 235 3.97 5.81 -10.69
C MET A 235 3.21 6.16 -11.98
N ALA A 236 2.21 7.03 -11.88
CA ALA A 236 1.36 7.40 -13.00
C ALA A 236 2.00 8.43 -13.93
N TYR A 237 2.70 9.41 -13.37
CA TYR A 237 3.17 10.56 -14.14
C TYR A 237 4.67 10.55 -14.45
N LEU A 238 5.47 9.68 -13.82
CA LEU A 238 6.87 9.52 -14.18
C LEU A 238 7.06 9.08 -15.65
N PRO A 239 6.19 8.21 -16.24
CA PRO A 239 6.20 7.95 -17.69
C PRO A 239 6.03 9.20 -18.53
N LEU A 240 5.05 10.06 -18.20
CA LEU A 240 4.80 11.30 -18.93
C LEU A 240 5.97 12.28 -18.81
N LEU A 241 6.48 12.48 -17.59
CA LEU A 241 7.66 13.33 -17.35
C LEU A 241 8.90 12.77 -18.05
N GLY A 242 9.10 11.44 -17.97
CA GLY A 242 10.21 10.76 -18.64
C GLY A 242 10.21 10.99 -20.15
N GLN A 243 9.04 10.90 -20.80
CA GLN A 243 8.92 11.22 -22.22
C GLN A 243 9.30 12.67 -22.53
N SER A 244 8.81 13.64 -21.74
CA SER A 244 9.17 15.05 -21.91
C SER A 244 10.67 15.34 -21.67
N MET A 245 11.34 14.50 -20.90
CA MET A 245 12.80 14.56 -20.64
C MET A 245 13.64 13.73 -21.61
N GLY A 246 13.03 13.03 -22.57
CA GLY A 246 13.72 12.12 -23.48
C GLY A 246 14.18 10.80 -22.82
N LEU A 247 13.66 10.45 -21.67
CA LEU A 247 13.98 9.19 -20.99
C LEU A 247 13.17 8.03 -21.58
N GLY A 248 13.87 6.98 -22.00
CA GLY A 248 13.23 5.75 -22.48
C GLY A 248 12.49 4.99 -21.36
N VAL A 249 11.59 4.06 -21.77
CA VAL A 249 10.80 3.22 -20.83
C VAL A 249 11.69 2.46 -19.86
N GLY A 250 12.84 1.94 -20.32
CA GLY A 250 13.81 1.24 -19.48
C GLY A 250 14.36 2.10 -18.35
N ALA A 251 14.70 3.37 -18.63
CA ALA A 251 15.18 4.30 -17.61
C ALA A 251 14.08 4.58 -16.55
N VAL A 252 12.86 4.85 -17.00
CA VAL A 252 11.72 5.11 -16.08
C VAL A 252 11.44 3.91 -15.19
N THR A 253 11.40 2.70 -15.75
CA THR A 253 11.16 1.48 -14.97
C THR A 253 12.32 1.12 -14.04
N MET A 254 13.58 1.43 -14.45
CA MET A 254 14.74 1.33 -13.57
C MET A 254 14.64 2.28 -12.36
N LEU A 255 14.23 3.52 -12.56
CA LEU A 255 13.99 4.48 -11.49
C LEU A 255 12.91 3.98 -10.50
N LEU A 256 11.80 3.46 -11.00
CA LEU A 256 10.75 2.86 -10.16
C LEU A 256 11.22 1.60 -9.43
N THR A 257 12.11 0.82 -10.06
CA THR A 257 12.75 -0.34 -9.44
C THR A 257 13.66 0.09 -8.29
N ALA A 258 14.54 1.07 -8.51
CA ALA A 258 15.42 1.63 -7.49
C ALA A 258 14.62 2.13 -6.27
N ARG A 259 13.53 2.87 -6.52
CA ARG A 259 12.58 3.26 -5.47
C ARG A 259 12.03 2.05 -4.69
N SER A 260 11.66 0.98 -5.39
CA SER A 260 11.09 -0.22 -4.75
C SER A 260 12.11 -0.98 -3.92
N VAL A 261 13.36 -1.11 -4.40
CA VAL A 261 14.49 -1.68 -3.64
C VAL A 261 14.66 -0.93 -2.32
N ALA A 262 14.76 0.39 -2.37
CA ALA A 262 14.93 1.22 -1.18
C ALA A 262 13.75 1.08 -0.20
N SER A 263 12.51 0.94 -0.71
CA SER A 263 11.32 0.72 0.12
C SER A 263 11.35 -0.64 0.83
N VAL A 264 11.86 -1.70 0.17
CA VAL A 264 12.05 -3.01 0.80
C VAL A 264 13.11 -2.93 1.90
N VAL A 265 14.26 -2.32 1.60
CA VAL A 265 15.35 -2.13 2.55
C VAL A 265 14.88 -1.36 3.80
N SER A 266 14.15 -0.28 3.61
CA SER A 266 13.65 0.52 4.74
C SER A 266 12.66 -0.24 5.62
N ARG A 267 11.79 -1.06 5.03
CA ARG A 267 10.86 -1.93 5.79
C ARG A 267 11.61 -2.99 6.58
N ALA A 268 12.62 -3.61 6.00
CA ALA A 268 13.49 -4.55 6.70
C ALA A 268 14.26 -3.89 7.85
N ALA A 269 14.72 -2.65 7.66
CA ALA A 269 15.43 -1.85 8.66
C ALA A 269 14.51 -1.23 9.73
N MET A 270 13.19 -1.25 9.52
CA MET A 270 12.22 -0.55 10.39
C MET A 270 12.34 -0.90 11.89
N PRO A 271 12.52 -2.18 12.31
CA PRO A 271 12.70 -2.50 13.72
C PRO A 271 13.93 -1.86 14.34
N LEU A 272 15.03 -1.75 13.57
CA LEU A 272 16.27 -1.10 14.00
C LEU A 272 16.09 0.42 14.09
N LEU A 273 15.44 1.01 13.09
CA LEU A 273 15.17 2.44 13.05
C LEU A 273 14.27 2.88 14.21
N LEU A 274 13.25 2.10 14.57
CA LEU A 274 12.37 2.39 15.70
C LEU A 274 13.05 2.26 17.07
N ARG A 275 14.19 1.53 17.16
CA ARG A 275 15.01 1.47 18.37
C ARG A 275 15.96 2.67 18.49
N ALA A 276 16.45 3.18 17.36
CA ALA A 276 17.46 4.24 17.31
C ALA A 276 16.88 5.65 17.22
N VAL A 277 15.69 5.79 16.59
CA VAL A 277 15.11 7.10 16.24
C VAL A 277 13.67 7.19 16.78
N PRO A 278 13.29 8.28 17.44
CA PRO A 278 11.92 8.50 17.90
C PRO A 278 10.93 8.41 16.75
N ARG A 279 9.79 7.74 16.97
CA ARG A 279 8.73 7.56 15.97
C ARG A 279 8.30 8.87 15.30
N ARG A 280 8.22 9.96 16.06
CA ARG A 280 7.89 11.29 15.56
C ARG A 280 8.85 11.75 14.47
N VAL A 281 10.16 11.60 14.72
CA VAL A 281 11.20 11.98 13.75
C VAL A 281 11.06 11.16 12.48
N LEU A 282 10.84 9.84 12.60
CA LEU A 282 10.60 8.97 11.44
C LEU A 282 9.35 9.33 10.65
N LEU A 283 8.25 9.74 11.31
CA LEU A 283 7.03 10.18 10.64
C LEU A 283 7.24 11.47 9.84
N VAL A 284 7.92 12.46 10.45
CA VAL A 284 8.22 13.73 9.79
C VAL A 284 9.20 13.52 8.65
N SER A 285 10.26 12.73 8.87
CA SER A 285 11.26 12.45 7.83
C SER A 285 10.66 11.67 6.67
N ALA A 286 9.66 10.78 6.92
CA ALA A 286 8.99 10.03 5.85
C ALA A 286 8.33 10.95 4.81
N THR A 287 7.78 12.08 5.21
CA THR A 287 7.13 13.04 4.32
C THR A 287 8.05 14.17 3.87
N LEU A 288 8.92 14.67 4.75
CA LEU A 288 9.89 15.73 4.43
C LEU A 288 10.94 15.24 3.42
N ALA A 289 11.63 14.13 3.73
CA ALA A 289 12.71 13.62 2.91
C ALA A 289 12.22 12.96 1.61
N SER A 290 10.94 12.65 1.48
CA SER A 290 10.35 12.24 0.20
C SER A 290 9.79 13.42 -0.59
N GLY A 291 9.29 14.47 0.07
CA GLY A 291 8.68 15.60 -0.58
C GLY A 291 9.69 16.49 -1.32
N ALA A 292 10.84 16.76 -0.72
CA ALA A 292 11.87 17.57 -1.35
C ALA A 292 12.42 16.94 -2.66
N PRO A 293 12.90 15.67 -2.68
CA PRO A 293 13.33 15.05 -3.93
C PRO A 293 12.19 14.97 -4.97
N MET A 294 10.96 14.64 -4.55
CA MET A 294 9.82 14.59 -5.47
C MET A 294 9.59 15.93 -6.17
N ALA A 295 9.69 17.06 -5.44
CA ALA A 295 9.56 18.38 -6.03
C ALA A 295 10.72 18.72 -6.98
N LEU A 296 11.90 18.13 -6.79
CA LEU A 296 13.11 18.42 -7.55
C LEU A 296 13.28 17.54 -8.80
N VAL A 297 12.56 16.40 -8.88
CA VAL A 297 12.63 15.47 -10.04
C VAL A 297 12.54 16.17 -11.40
N PRO A 298 11.62 17.15 -11.64
CA PRO A 298 11.51 17.78 -12.95
C PRO A 298 12.68 18.71 -13.33
N LEU A 299 13.57 19.03 -12.39
CA LEU A 299 14.64 20.00 -12.57
C LEU A 299 15.95 19.38 -13.10
N THR A 300 15.99 18.06 -13.26
CA THR A 300 17.21 17.37 -13.71
C THR A 300 16.88 16.23 -14.66
N THR A 301 17.75 16.02 -15.65
CA THR A 301 17.72 14.86 -16.55
C THR A 301 18.85 13.88 -16.26
N ASP A 302 19.70 14.18 -15.27
CA ASP A 302 20.79 13.29 -14.87
C ASP A 302 20.21 12.02 -14.22
N ILE A 303 20.43 10.88 -14.87
CA ILE A 303 19.90 9.58 -14.44
C ILE A 303 20.48 9.13 -13.10
N VAL A 304 21.71 9.53 -12.76
CA VAL A 304 22.33 9.18 -11.47
C VAL A 304 21.64 9.96 -10.35
N LEU A 305 21.47 11.26 -10.53
CA LEU A 305 20.79 12.11 -9.55
C LEU A 305 19.32 11.68 -9.40
N LEU A 306 18.61 11.40 -10.49
CA LEU A 306 17.24 10.85 -10.44
C LEU A 306 17.20 9.52 -9.68
N THR A 307 18.18 8.64 -9.89
CA THR A 307 18.25 7.36 -9.17
C THR A 307 18.44 7.59 -7.67
N VAL A 308 19.33 8.50 -7.27
CA VAL A 308 19.53 8.85 -5.84
C VAL A 308 18.24 9.42 -5.26
N MET A 309 17.55 10.32 -5.96
CA MET A 309 16.25 10.85 -5.52
C MET A 309 15.22 9.73 -5.35
N MET A 310 15.15 8.77 -6.27
CA MET A 310 14.24 7.62 -6.17
C MET A 310 14.58 6.69 -5.00
N LEU A 311 15.87 6.48 -4.71
CA LEU A 311 16.31 5.72 -3.54
C LEU A 311 15.87 6.41 -2.25
N VAL A 312 16.06 7.73 -2.15
CA VAL A 312 15.63 8.51 -0.98
C VAL A 312 14.10 8.46 -0.82
N VAL A 313 13.35 8.77 -1.88
CA VAL A 313 11.88 8.70 -1.87
C VAL A 313 11.40 7.31 -1.48
N GLY A 314 11.99 6.26 -2.08
CA GLY A 314 11.63 4.87 -1.81
C GLY A 314 11.87 4.47 -0.36
N PHE A 315 13.03 4.82 0.20
CA PHE A 315 13.38 4.52 1.58
C PHE A 315 12.37 5.14 2.55
N PHE A 316 12.07 6.41 2.43
CA PHE A 316 11.16 7.11 3.33
C PHE A 316 9.70 6.71 3.14
N TRP A 317 9.25 6.40 1.91
CA TRP A 317 7.90 5.87 1.69
C TRP A 317 7.71 4.45 2.19
N GLY A 318 8.77 3.63 2.22
CA GLY A 318 8.73 2.30 2.83
C GLY A 318 8.35 2.35 4.31
N LEU A 319 8.79 3.39 5.03
CA LEU A 319 8.44 3.65 6.43
C LEU A 319 7.07 4.32 6.60
N GLY A 320 6.67 5.19 5.67
CA GLY A 320 5.52 6.09 5.82
C GLY A 320 4.20 5.36 6.06
N GLN A 321 3.88 4.33 5.28
CA GLN A 321 2.63 3.60 5.40
C GLN A 321 2.48 2.84 6.74
N PRO A 322 3.44 2.02 7.19
CA PRO A 322 3.36 1.36 8.49
C PRO A 322 3.33 2.35 9.66
N LEU A 323 4.12 3.41 9.60
CA LEU A 323 4.17 4.42 10.67
C LEU A 323 2.85 5.19 10.82
N THR A 324 2.24 5.59 9.70
CA THR A 324 0.95 6.29 9.73
C THR A 324 -0.18 5.37 10.18
N MET A 325 -0.17 4.10 9.79
CA MET A 325 -1.11 3.10 10.28
C MET A 325 -1.02 2.95 11.80
N SER A 326 0.20 2.81 12.30
CA SER A 326 0.45 2.71 13.74
C SER A 326 0.09 4.01 14.48
N TRP A 327 0.29 5.17 13.88
CA TRP A 327 -0.13 6.45 14.47
C TRP A 327 -1.64 6.53 14.65
N VAL A 328 -2.41 6.20 13.61
CA VAL A 328 -3.88 6.16 13.67
C VAL A 328 -4.37 5.23 14.79
N THR A 329 -3.77 4.03 14.92
CA THR A 329 -4.18 3.07 15.97
C THR A 329 -3.77 3.51 17.38
N THR A 330 -2.73 4.33 17.52
CA THR A 330 -2.27 4.85 18.82
C THR A 330 -3.16 5.99 19.31
N VAL A 331 -3.62 6.85 18.37
CA VAL A 331 -4.49 8.01 18.67
C VAL A 331 -5.94 7.58 18.89
N ALA A 332 -6.36 6.48 18.26
CA ALA A 332 -7.72 5.96 18.38
C ALA A 332 -7.95 5.29 19.74
N ASP A 333 -9.16 5.48 20.29
CA ASP A 333 -9.64 4.69 21.42
C ASP A 333 -9.51 3.18 21.11
N PRO A 334 -9.08 2.34 22.08
CA PRO A 334 -8.94 0.89 21.88
C PRO A 334 -10.16 0.20 21.25
N HIS A 335 -11.36 0.61 21.62
CA HIS A 335 -12.61 0.06 21.08
C HIS A 335 -12.94 0.53 19.67
N ASN A 336 -12.34 1.64 19.22
CA ASN A 336 -12.60 2.27 17.91
C ASN A 336 -11.46 2.14 16.90
N ARG A 337 -10.40 1.36 17.19
CA ARG A 337 -9.22 1.21 16.30
C ARG A 337 -9.58 0.73 14.91
N ALA A 338 -10.47 -0.25 14.79
CA ALA A 338 -10.91 -0.75 13.48
C ALA A 338 -11.65 0.33 12.68
N ALA A 339 -12.52 1.10 13.34
CA ALA A 339 -13.23 2.21 12.72
C ALA A 339 -12.27 3.34 12.29
N ALA A 340 -11.27 3.66 13.11
CA ALA A 340 -10.24 4.65 12.77
C ALA A 340 -9.39 4.23 11.56
N LEU A 341 -9.03 2.95 11.46
CA LEU A 341 -8.35 2.40 10.28
C LEU A 341 -9.23 2.46 9.03
N SER A 342 -10.54 2.24 9.17
CA SER A 342 -11.49 2.39 8.06
C SER A 342 -11.58 3.84 7.59
N VAL A 343 -11.60 4.81 8.51
CA VAL A 343 -11.56 6.24 8.19
C VAL A 343 -10.26 6.61 7.44
N ARG A 344 -9.12 6.09 7.89
CA ARG A 344 -7.83 6.25 7.20
C ARG A 344 -7.89 5.69 5.78
N LEU A 345 -8.41 4.47 5.60
CA LEU A 345 -8.53 3.84 4.28
C LEU A 345 -9.45 4.62 3.35
N ALA A 346 -10.59 5.11 3.86
CA ALA A 346 -11.49 5.96 3.09
C ALA A 346 -10.81 7.27 2.66
N GLY A 347 -10.10 7.94 3.57
CA GLY A 347 -9.29 9.12 3.26
C GLY A 347 -8.25 8.84 2.18
N ASN A 348 -7.52 7.74 2.28
CA ASN A 348 -6.56 7.30 1.27
C ASN A 348 -7.22 7.11 -0.11
N ARG A 349 -8.39 6.48 -0.18
CA ARG A 349 -9.11 6.27 -1.44
C ARG A 349 -9.62 7.57 -2.05
N ILE A 350 -10.12 8.49 -1.23
CA ILE A 350 -10.51 9.82 -1.69
C ILE A 350 -9.29 10.54 -2.28
N GLY A 351 -8.14 10.51 -1.60
CA GLY A 351 -6.90 11.09 -2.12
C GLY A 351 -6.48 10.50 -3.46
N GLN A 352 -6.55 9.17 -3.59
CA GLN A 352 -6.20 8.45 -4.82
C GLN A 352 -7.13 8.76 -6.01
N VAL A 353 -8.35 9.22 -5.78
CA VAL A 353 -9.26 9.69 -6.83
C VAL A 353 -9.03 11.17 -7.12
N VAL A 354 -9.09 12.02 -6.08
CA VAL A 354 -9.13 13.48 -6.24
C VAL A 354 -7.78 14.04 -6.70
N VAL A 355 -6.68 13.57 -6.10
CA VAL A 355 -5.37 14.19 -6.35
C VAL A 355 -4.84 13.91 -7.76
N PRO A 356 -4.91 12.69 -8.34
CA PRO A 356 -4.51 12.47 -9.72
C PRO A 356 -5.36 13.25 -10.73
N LEU A 357 -6.68 13.38 -10.49
CA LEU A 357 -7.56 14.20 -11.33
C LEU A 357 -7.16 15.69 -11.29
N ALA A 358 -6.94 16.23 -10.08
CA ALA A 358 -6.48 17.61 -9.92
C ALA A 358 -5.08 17.84 -10.53
N ALA A 359 -4.18 16.87 -10.33
CA ALA A 359 -2.83 16.89 -10.90
C ALA A 359 -2.84 16.85 -12.43
N GLY A 360 -3.70 16.01 -13.04
CA GLY A 360 -3.90 15.96 -14.49
C GLY A 360 -4.41 17.29 -15.04
N GLY A 361 -5.40 17.90 -14.39
CA GLY A 361 -5.91 19.21 -14.74
C GLY A 361 -4.84 20.30 -14.65
N LEU A 362 -4.03 20.31 -13.58
CA LEU A 362 -2.92 21.24 -13.41
C LEU A 362 -1.87 21.08 -14.51
N ALA A 363 -1.49 19.85 -14.81
CA ALA A 363 -0.48 19.56 -15.83
C ALA A 363 -0.91 19.94 -17.24
N GLY A 364 -2.22 19.89 -17.54
CA GLY A 364 -2.77 20.37 -18.82
C GLY A 364 -2.50 21.86 -19.06
N ILE A 365 -2.33 22.64 -17.98
CA ILE A 365 -2.08 24.09 -18.05
C ILE A 365 -0.58 24.41 -17.92
N THR A 366 0.12 23.71 -17.04
CA THR A 366 1.47 24.07 -16.58
C THR A 366 2.57 23.05 -16.95
N GLY A 367 2.18 21.97 -17.60
CA GLY A 367 3.09 20.88 -17.98
C GLY A 367 3.31 19.81 -16.90
N ALA A 368 3.91 18.67 -17.30
CA ALA A 368 4.04 17.49 -16.44
C ALA A 368 4.89 17.71 -15.18
N GLY A 369 5.86 18.62 -15.23
CA GLY A 369 6.71 18.96 -14.08
C GLY A 369 5.93 19.51 -12.87
N ALA A 370 4.88 20.28 -13.12
CA ALA A 370 4.06 20.88 -12.07
C ALA A 370 3.41 19.85 -11.13
N ILE A 371 3.13 18.64 -11.63
CA ILE A 371 2.57 17.53 -10.83
C ILE A 371 3.55 17.13 -9.72
N PHE A 372 4.83 17.06 -10.05
CA PHE A 372 5.87 16.67 -9.11
C PHE A 372 6.14 17.77 -8.09
N HIS A 373 6.12 19.04 -8.52
CA HIS A 373 6.19 20.18 -7.59
C HIS A 373 4.99 20.19 -6.64
N ALA A 374 3.76 20.03 -7.16
CA ALA A 374 2.55 19.97 -6.33
C ALA A 374 2.54 18.77 -5.38
N GLY A 375 2.92 17.58 -5.87
CA GLY A 375 3.05 16.37 -5.06
C GLY A 375 4.11 16.51 -3.97
N GLY A 376 5.25 17.10 -4.28
CA GLY A 376 6.29 17.42 -3.32
C GLY A 376 5.82 18.41 -2.26
N LEU A 377 5.15 19.50 -2.66
CA LEU A 377 4.56 20.47 -1.73
C LEU A 377 3.48 19.84 -0.84
N LEU A 378 2.66 18.92 -1.38
CA LEU A 378 1.68 18.18 -0.61
C LEU A 378 2.35 17.33 0.49
N LEU A 379 3.47 16.66 0.19
CA LEU A 379 4.24 15.90 1.16
C LEU A 379 4.92 16.81 2.20
N LEU A 380 5.47 17.95 1.79
CA LEU A 380 6.08 18.94 2.68
C LEU A 380 5.07 19.56 3.63
N SER A 381 3.86 19.88 3.14
CA SER A 381 2.77 20.37 3.99
C SER A 381 2.33 19.33 5.02
N SER A 382 2.36 18.04 4.65
CA SER A 382 2.11 16.93 5.58
C SER A 382 3.20 16.82 6.66
N ALA A 383 4.47 17.03 6.30
CA ALA A 383 5.57 17.08 7.28
C ALA A 383 5.35 18.20 8.30
N LEU A 384 4.99 19.40 7.83
CA LEU A 384 4.68 20.54 8.70
C LEU A 384 3.48 20.25 9.61
N CYS A 385 2.40 19.70 9.05
CA CYS A 385 1.21 19.32 9.82
C CYS A 385 1.55 18.28 10.90
N THR A 386 2.40 17.31 10.58
CA THR A 386 2.88 16.29 11.53
C THR A 386 3.74 16.92 12.62
N LEU A 387 4.65 17.81 12.29
CA LEU A 387 5.50 18.54 13.24
C LEU A 387 4.69 19.31 14.28
N VAL A 388 3.65 20.02 13.82
CA VAL A 388 2.79 20.83 14.71
C VAL A 388 1.91 19.93 15.59
N SER A 389 1.40 18.84 15.04
CA SER A 389 0.39 17.99 15.70
C SER A 389 0.98 16.97 16.68
N THR A 390 2.26 16.60 16.51
CA THR A 390 2.95 15.64 17.37
C THR A 390 3.74 16.31 18.51
N ARG A 391 3.49 17.58 18.79
CA ARG A 391 3.98 18.17 20.06
C ARG A 391 3.30 17.39 21.18
N GLU A 392 4.09 16.58 21.90
CA GLU A 392 3.62 15.79 23.04
C GLU A 392 2.89 16.68 24.04
N PRO A 393 1.76 16.22 24.61
CA PRO A 393 1.32 16.75 25.89
C PRO A 393 2.47 16.49 26.89
N PRO A 394 2.73 17.41 27.85
CA PRO A 394 3.70 17.16 28.91
C PRO A 394 3.39 15.79 29.53
N ALA A 395 4.42 14.99 29.73
CA ALA A 395 4.30 13.70 30.39
C ALA A 395 3.44 13.87 31.64
N GLU A 396 2.34 13.12 31.74
CA GLU A 396 1.56 13.10 32.99
C GLU A 396 2.51 12.71 34.11
N PRO A 397 2.69 13.53 35.14
CA PRO A 397 3.47 13.16 36.30
C PRO A 397 2.69 12.04 37.02
N GLY A 398 3.07 10.78 36.84
CA GLY A 398 2.44 9.67 37.59
C GLY A 398 2.50 8.28 36.98
N ARG A 399 3.00 8.04 35.78
CA ARG A 399 3.30 6.66 35.37
C ARG A 399 4.67 6.24 35.89
N VAL A 400 4.67 5.71 37.12
CA VAL A 400 5.79 4.96 37.70
C VAL A 400 6.17 3.85 36.72
N ALA A 401 7.43 3.86 36.27
CA ALA A 401 8.02 2.75 35.54
C ALA A 401 7.84 1.46 36.36
N PRO A 402 7.55 0.30 35.75
CA PRO A 402 7.48 -0.94 36.51
C PRO A 402 8.85 -1.15 37.17
N SER A 403 8.85 -1.06 38.50
CA SER A 403 10.02 -1.32 39.33
C SER A 403 10.53 -2.72 39.02
N ARG A 404 11.77 -2.80 38.56
CA ARG A 404 12.57 -4.02 38.57
C ARG A 404 12.79 -4.40 40.05
N HIS A 405 11.83 -5.09 40.63
CA HIS A 405 12.09 -5.75 41.90
C HIS A 405 12.74 -7.10 41.62
N GLY A 406 13.96 -7.16 42.10
CA GLY A 406 14.79 -8.35 42.16
C GLY A 406 14.06 -9.47 42.89
N VAL A 407 14.25 -10.64 42.37
CA VAL A 407 13.97 -11.90 43.02
C VAL A 407 14.99 -12.01 44.18
N HIS A 408 14.53 -11.92 45.43
CA HIS A 408 15.24 -12.44 46.57
C HIS A 408 14.71 -13.84 46.89
N PRO A 409 15.56 -14.86 46.88
CA PRO A 409 15.23 -16.16 47.44
C PRO A 409 15.57 -16.15 48.94
N THR A 410 14.67 -16.50 49.74
CA THR A 410 14.78 -17.18 51.07
C THR A 410 13.54 -16.88 51.90
N ASP A 411 12.69 -17.88 52.15
CA ASP A 411 12.49 -18.48 53.43
C ASP A 411 11.55 -19.67 53.35
N VAL A 412 12.16 -20.85 53.42
CA VAL A 412 11.52 -22.10 53.79
C VAL A 412 11.64 -22.18 55.30
N THR A 413 10.58 -22.10 56.05
CA THR A 413 10.45 -22.87 57.30
C THR A 413 8.99 -22.84 57.83
N SER A 414 8.45 -24.04 57.94
CA SER A 414 7.66 -24.61 59.03
C SER A 414 6.42 -23.85 59.54
N ARG A 415 5.30 -24.47 59.34
CA ARG A 415 4.46 -24.92 60.47
C ARG A 415 3.48 -26.00 60.07
N ARG A 416 3.81 -27.24 60.45
CA ARG A 416 2.87 -28.31 60.76
C ARG A 416 2.06 -27.92 61.99
N THR A 417 0.76 -28.21 61.97
CA THR A 417 -0.02 -28.87 63.05
C THR A 417 -1.49 -28.77 62.66
N ARG A 418 -2.11 -29.86 62.49
CA ARG A 418 -2.87 -30.77 63.33
C ARG A 418 -4.40 -30.72 63.11
N ARG A 419 -4.88 -31.91 62.78
CA ARG A 419 -6.05 -32.67 63.29
C ARG A 419 -7.43 -32.26 62.83
N ARG A 420 -8.02 -33.11 61.95
CA ARG A 420 -8.97 -34.22 62.22
C ARG A 420 -10.12 -33.96 63.23
N PRO A 421 -11.22 -34.73 63.19
CA PRO A 421 -12.18 -35.13 62.13
C PRO A 421 -13.63 -35.14 62.62
N ALA A 422 -14.52 -35.79 61.82
CA ALA A 422 -15.82 -36.38 62.14
C ALA A 422 -17.00 -35.42 62.09
N GLY A 423 -18.07 -35.78 61.47
CA GLY A 423 -18.97 -36.89 61.42
C GLY A 423 -20.35 -36.41 61.09
N ARG A 424 -20.95 -36.96 60.21
CA ARG A 424 -22.23 -37.61 59.92
C ARG A 424 -22.73 -37.36 58.52
#